data_822c81809c1dcbaefaeaf02bd4690056
#
_entry.id   822c81809c1dcbaefaeaf02bd4690056
#
_cell.length_a   1.000
_cell.length_b   1.000
_cell.length_c   1.000
_cell.angle_alpha   90.00
_cell.angle_beta   90.00
_cell.angle_gamma   90.00
#
_symmetry.space_group_name_H-M   'P 1'
#
loop_
_entity.id
_entity.type
_entity.pdbx_description
1 polymer ?
#
loop_
_entity_poly.entity_id
_entity_poly.type
_entity_poly.pdbx_seq_one_letter_code
_entity_poly.pdbx_strand_id
1 'polypeptide(L)'
;KIVEDPSYKAVNDGVKVYVGTDGKLDEWTVVSDFENSKATDKHCVVDYSTGRITFGDGIHGMIPEKGKNIYATYTVDREGFIDVSKAIKQTTEKINEIEKTNYEANVYTSFESSGFIKRMSDLDANKWYDGMTIHPYSGSVSGGTNADTFYDDAMKKAENVGIQKVREYVEQLPEGKVPVISEYGIFRNTESQVRSQTHALYIAKVITEYVKLGSPYIQKHCLSDWYSSGADSLGPTQQAVIQVVPQEGADTKTGEGNFAFFSTPSAHVFQMLNAGFGENVVEATFEKESTMSNGVKTLSSLASVDKKGNMYVALVNVDREKDQKIMLDVKGVDVSGRDIEIQRLESEAITDENTLETPNKVTVQTEKTKMPKGQIINLKKHSFAIVKILTEEQVVEKADYSKVDAAISAIPSDLSIYTEESVANLNAAKEAVIRDLDITKQAEVDKMAEAIQNAIEALQLKKADYSKVDAALGNIPKDLSIYTKESVAKLEEAKEAVVRDLDITKQAEVDKMAEAIQKAIDNLKKKADVQPTPDNKPNNSVTTGDGTMILLMIMLVVVSGGTILIADKKRRRNS
;
A
#
# COMPACT_ATOMS: atom_id res chain seq x y z
N LYS A 1 4.10 9.70 27.77
CA LYS A 1 3.68 8.55 26.98
C LYS A 1 4.85 7.60 26.82
N ILE A 2 4.72 6.33 27.21
CA ILE A 2 5.82 5.34 27.16
C ILE A 2 5.78 4.44 25.93
N VAL A 3 4.65 4.34 25.25
CA VAL A 3 4.49 3.62 23.98
C VAL A 3 3.87 4.57 22.96
N GLU A 4 4.57 4.84 21.87
CA GLU A 4 4.09 5.73 20.81
C GLU A 4 3.42 4.97 19.67
N ASP A 5 3.92 3.78 19.36
CA ASP A 5 3.35 2.90 18.34
C ASP A 5 2.13 2.16 18.90
N PRO A 6 0.93 2.32 18.31
CA PRO A 6 -0.29 1.65 18.78
C PRO A 6 -0.27 0.13 18.60
N SER A 7 0.66 -0.42 17.83
CA SER A 7 0.84 -1.88 17.69
C SER A 7 1.55 -2.54 18.88
N TYR A 8 2.07 -1.74 19.83
CA TYR A 8 2.74 -2.22 21.04
C TYR A 8 2.01 -1.76 22.29
N LYS A 9 1.89 -2.65 23.25
CA LYS A 9 1.36 -2.35 24.60
C LYS A 9 2.46 -2.55 25.62
N ALA A 10 2.55 -1.64 26.59
CA ALA A 10 3.41 -1.87 27.75
C ALA A 10 2.82 -3.00 28.61
N VAL A 11 3.68 -3.91 29.06
CA VAL A 11 3.26 -5.02 29.93
C VAL A 11 3.08 -4.50 31.36
N ASN A 12 1.99 -4.87 32.02
CA ASN A 12 1.58 -4.34 33.33
C ASN A 12 2.65 -4.46 34.43
N ASP A 13 3.44 -5.51 34.42
CA ASP A 13 4.47 -5.80 35.43
C ASP A 13 5.87 -5.32 34.98
N GLY A 14 5.99 -4.76 33.79
CA GLY A 14 7.27 -4.36 33.21
C GLY A 14 7.61 -2.87 33.33
N VAL A 15 6.69 -2.03 33.82
CA VAL A 15 6.90 -0.59 33.87
C VAL A 15 7.51 -0.19 35.21
N LYS A 16 8.70 0.42 35.16
CA LYS A 16 9.32 1.11 36.30
C LYS A 16 9.53 2.56 35.96
N VAL A 17 9.21 3.44 36.88
CA VAL A 17 9.28 4.90 36.68
C VAL A 17 10.31 5.47 37.64
N TYR A 18 11.17 6.33 37.12
CA TYR A 18 12.23 6.99 37.88
C TYR A 18 12.16 8.50 37.66
N VAL A 19 12.38 9.28 38.70
CA VAL A 19 12.45 10.74 38.63
C VAL A 19 13.77 11.23 39.28
N GLY A 20 14.50 12.07 38.58
CA GLY A 20 15.75 12.59 39.11
C GLY A 20 16.61 13.36 38.13
N THR A 21 17.87 13.47 38.43
CA THR A 21 18.94 14.01 37.57
C THR A 21 19.95 12.92 37.30
N ASP A 22 20.76 13.08 36.26
CA ASP A 22 21.79 12.11 35.89
C ASP A 22 22.65 11.70 37.07
N GLY A 23 22.70 10.40 37.35
CA GLY A 23 23.44 9.80 38.46
C GLY A 23 22.67 9.72 39.79
N LYS A 24 21.49 10.31 39.93
CA LYS A 24 20.64 10.19 41.12
C LYS A 24 19.17 10.11 40.73
N LEU A 25 18.67 8.88 40.57
CA LEU A 25 17.28 8.57 40.20
C LEU A 25 16.55 7.94 41.39
N ASP A 26 15.40 8.46 41.71
CA ASP A 26 14.48 7.89 42.68
C ASP A 26 13.42 7.06 41.96
N GLU A 27 13.23 5.80 42.34
CA GLU A 27 12.19 4.95 41.85
C GLU A 27 10.82 5.38 42.40
N TRP A 28 9.81 5.45 41.54
CA TRP A 28 8.43 5.76 41.90
C TRP A 28 7.59 4.51 41.80
N THR A 29 6.77 4.26 42.81
CA THR A 29 5.92 3.07 42.84
C THR A 29 4.71 3.26 41.92
N VAL A 30 4.51 2.30 41.01
CA VAL A 30 3.31 2.26 40.17
C VAL A 30 2.16 1.71 41.00
N VAL A 31 1.10 2.48 41.13
CA VAL A 31 -0.15 2.12 41.86
C VAL A 31 -1.33 2.11 40.91
N SER A 32 -2.43 1.43 41.29
CA SER A 32 -3.64 1.38 40.48
C SER A 32 -4.36 2.73 40.43
N ASP A 33 -4.35 3.45 41.55
CA ASP A 33 -4.97 4.76 41.76
C ASP A 33 -4.25 5.51 42.89
N PHE A 34 -4.65 6.74 43.16
CA PHE A 34 -4.10 7.57 44.25
C PHE A 34 -4.92 7.60 45.53
N GLU A 35 -6.00 6.80 45.64
CA GLU A 35 -6.96 6.88 46.77
C GLU A 35 -6.27 6.77 48.13
N ASN A 36 -5.27 5.91 48.24
CA ASN A 36 -4.54 5.67 49.47
C ASN A 36 -3.16 6.34 49.54
N SER A 37 -2.83 7.23 48.57
CA SER A 37 -1.53 7.89 48.48
C SER A 37 -1.50 9.14 49.37
N LYS A 38 -0.42 9.29 50.14
CA LYS A 38 -0.15 10.50 50.95
C LYS A 38 0.62 11.51 50.11
N ALA A 39 0.59 12.76 50.46
CA ALA A 39 1.28 13.88 49.81
C ALA A 39 2.80 13.66 49.59
N THR A 40 3.41 12.82 50.41
CA THR A 40 4.87 12.52 50.37
C THR A 40 5.20 11.23 49.60
N ASP A 41 4.20 10.47 49.18
CA ASP A 41 4.43 9.16 48.53
C ASP A 41 4.83 9.35 47.07
N LYS A 42 5.94 8.77 46.67
CA LYS A 42 6.42 8.74 45.28
C LYS A 42 5.65 7.72 44.49
N HIS A 43 4.36 8.01 44.27
CA HIS A 43 3.43 7.14 43.51
C HIS A 43 3.13 7.72 42.14
N CYS A 44 2.93 6.84 41.17
CA CYS A 44 2.44 7.19 39.84
C CYS A 44 1.44 6.13 39.36
N VAL A 45 0.54 6.53 38.49
CA VAL A 45 -0.40 5.65 37.79
C VAL A 45 -0.01 5.55 36.33
N VAL A 46 0.03 4.33 35.80
CA VAL A 46 0.33 4.05 34.40
C VAL A 46 -0.94 3.57 33.69
N ASP A 47 -1.40 4.33 32.73
CA ASP A 47 -2.42 3.87 31.80
C ASP A 47 -1.73 3.04 30.69
N TYR A 48 -1.82 1.73 30.80
CA TYR A 48 -1.17 0.80 29.86
C TYR A 48 -1.78 0.83 28.45
N SER A 49 -3.01 1.32 28.31
CA SER A 49 -3.68 1.44 27.01
C SER A 49 -3.17 2.63 26.19
N THR A 50 -2.80 3.71 26.87
CA THR A 50 -2.35 4.96 26.24
C THR A 50 -0.86 5.24 26.44
N GLY A 51 -0.18 4.49 27.32
CA GLY A 51 1.20 4.74 27.74
C GLY A 51 1.37 6.05 28.53
N ARG A 52 0.31 6.58 29.16
CA ARG A 52 0.35 7.79 29.97
C ARG A 52 0.80 7.46 31.39
N ILE A 53 1.76 8.23 31.90
CA ILE A 53 2.13 8.24 33.32
C ILE A 53 1.53 9.49 33.96
N THR A 54 0.77 9.30 35.03
CA THR A 54 0.18 10.36 35.84
C THR A 54 0.83 10.35 37.21
N PHE A 55 1.23 11.50 37.71
CA PHE A 55 1.77 11.69 39.05
C PHE A 55 0.72 12.29 39.98
N GLY A 56 0.96 12.22 41.27
CA GLY A 56 0.06 12.79 42.28
C GLY A 56 -0.09 14.32 42.16
N ASP A 57 -1.10 14.83 42.87
CA ASP A 57 -1.48 16.26 42.90
C ASP A 57 -0.88 17.05 44.05
N GLY A 58 -0.05 16.42 44.89
CA GLY A 58 0.52 16.98 46.09
C GLY A 58 -0.33 16.85 47.35
N ILE A 59 -1.51 16.27 47.21
CA ILE A 59 -2.40 15.81 48.29
C ILE A 59 -2.48 14.29 48.28
N HIS A 60 -2.75 13.75 47.11
CA HIS A 60 -2.83 12.31 46.83
C HIS A 60 -1.64 11.93 45.94
N GLY A 61 -0.50 11.67 46.58
CA GLY A 61 0.76 11.40 45.89
C GLY A 61 1.59 12.66 45.65
N MET A 62 2.90 12.49 45.63
CA MET A 62 3.87 13.57 45.40
C MET A 62 3.82 14.08 43.96
N ILE A 63 4.04 15.40 43.81
CA ILE A 63 4.31 15.99 42.48
C ILE A 63 5.86 15.93 42.25
N PRO A 64 6.34 15.44 41.08
CA PRO A 64 7.77 15.51 40.75
C PRO A 64 8.30 16.94 40.81
N GLU A 65 9.49 17.12 41.38
CA GLU A 65 10.13 18.43 41.44
C GLU A 65 10.36 18.99 40.03
N LYS A 66 10.10 20.28 39.86
CA LYS A 66 10.33 20.99 38.61
C LYS A 66 11.82 20.91 38.21
N GLY A 67 12.08 20.54 36.96
CA GLY A 67 13.43 20.43 36.38
C GLY A 67 14.09 19.06 36.58
N LYS A 68 13.42 18.09 37.19
CA LYS A 68 13.85 16.69 37.19
C LYS A 68 13.42 15.99 35.92
N ASN A 69 14.26 15.08 35.45
CA ASN A 69 13.92 14.20 34.33
C ASN A 69 13.06 13.02 34.79
N ILE A 70 12.20 12.57 33.93
CA ILE A 70 11.36 11.39 34.16
C ILE A 70 11.84 10.31 33.17
N TYR A 71 12.22 9.17 33.71
CA TYR A 71 12.62 7.98 32.93
C TYR A 71 11.63 6.85 33.21
N ALA A 72 11.39 6.03 32.21
CA ALA A 72 10.63 4.80 32.37
C ALA A 72 11.37 3.65 31.69
N THR A 73 11.47 2.52 32.38
CA THR A 73 11.82 1.24 31.76
C THR A 73 10.56 0.40 31.64
N TYR A 74 10.36 -0.25 30.53
CA TYR A 74 9.17 -1.03 30.26
C TYR A 74 9.45 -2.13 29.25
N THR A 75 8.65 -3.18 29.32
CA THR A 75 8.61 -4.22 28.30
C THR A 75 7.40 -3.97 27.41
N VAL A 76 7.56 -4.02 26.12
CA VAL A 76 6.45 -3.93 25.18
C VAL A 76 5.94 -5.32 24.84
N ASP A 77 4.63 -5.47 24.85
CA ASP A 77 3.96 -6.64 24.34
C ASP A 77 3.79 -6.52 22.83
N ARG A 78 4.33 -7.48 22.10
CA ARG A 78 4.23 -7.58 20.64
C ARG A 78 3.01 -8.39 20.17
N GLU A 79 2.19 -8.86 21.07
CA GLU A 79 0.94 -9.54 20.72
C GLU A 79 -0.04 -8.59 20.03
N GLY A 80 0.04 -7.28 20.30
CA GLY A 80 -0.69 -6.27 19.57
C GLY A 80 -0.43 -6.27 18.06
N PHE A 81 0.79 -6.57 17.63
CA PHE A 81 1.09 -6.77 16.20
C PHE A 81 0.33 -7.97 15.63
N ILE A 82 0.28 -9.08 16.39
CA ILE A 82 -0.46 -10.29 15.98
C ILE A 82 -1.95 -9.97 15.83
N ASP A 83 -2.55 -9.26 16.78
CA ASP A 83 -3.97 -8.93 16.77
C ASP A 83 -4.34 -8.02 15.58
N VAL A 84 -3.53 -7.00 15.32
CA VAL A 84 -3.70 -6.12 14.15
C VAL A 84 -3.55 -6.91 12.85
N SER A 85 -2.53 -7.74 12.75
CA SER A 85 -2.26 -8.56 11.55
C SER A 85 -3.38 -9.55 11.28
N LYS A 86 -3.90 -10.22 12.33
CA LYS A 86 -5.10 -11.07 12.24
C LYS A 86 -6.31 -10.29 11.74
N ALA A 87 -6.57 -9.12 12.34
CA ALA A 87 -7.70 -8.29 11.95
C ALA A 87 -7.62 -7.88 10.47
N ILE A 88 -6.44 -7.49 9.98
CA ILE A 88 -6.21 -7.16 8.57
C ILE A 88 -6.51 -8.36 7.68
N LYS A 89 -5.86 -9.51 7.92
CA LYS A 89 -6.03 -10.71 7.09
C LYS A 89 -7.46 -11.24 7.10
N GLN A 90 -8.08 -11.36 8.28
CA GLN A 90 -9.47 -11.81 8.42
C GLN A 90 -10.49 -10.84 7.80
N THR A 91 -10.22 -9.54 7.86
CA THR A 91 -11.08 -8.55 7.20
C THR A 91 -10.96 -8.67 5.68
N THR A 92 -9.76 -8.87 5.16
CA THR A 92 -9.53 -9.09 3.72
C THR A 92 -10.25 -10.36 3.24
N GLU A 93 -10.19 -11.46 4.01
CA GLU A 93 -10.94 -12.70 3.71
C GLU A 93 -12.45 -12.44 3.63
N LYS A 94 -13.02 -11.71 4.61
CA LYS A 94 -14.45 -11.34 4.60
C LYS A 94 -14.82 -10.45 3.41
N ILE A 95 -13.97 -9.48 3.04
CA ILE A 95 -14.18 -8.65 1.85
C ILE A 95 -14.19 -9.53 0.61
N ASN A 96 -13.24 -10.45 0.48
CA ASN A 96 -13.19 -11.38 -0.65
C ASN A 96 -14.44 -12.27 -0.74
N GLU A 97 -14.96 -12.74 0.40
CA GLU A 97 -16.20 -13.52 0.45
C GLU A 97 -17.42 -12.70 0.00
N ILE A 98 -17.52 -11.45 0.44
CA ILE A 98 -18.66 -10.56 0.13
C ILE A 98 -18.58 -10.07 -1.32
N GLU A 99 -17.43 -9.58 -1.75
CA GLU A 99 -17.24 -8.92 -3.04
C GLU A 99 -16.83 -9.87 -4.17
N LYS A 100 -16.63 -11.18 -3.85
CA LYS A 100 -16.14 -12.20 -4.78
C LYS A 100 -14.81 -11.82 -5.44
N THR A 101 -13.92 -11.22 -4.66
CA THR A 101 -12.56 -10.83 -5.04
C THR A 101 -11.54 -11.81 -4.46
N ASN A 102 -10.27 -11.62 -4.79
CA ASN A 102 -9.14 -12.42 -4.30
C ASN A 102 -7.98 -11.51 -3.84
N TYR A 103 -8.29 -10.43 -3.13
CA TYR A 103 -7.26 -9.57 -2.57
C TYR A 103 -6.38 -10.32 -1.58
N GLU A 104 -5.09 -10.00 -1.59
CA GLU A 104 -4.13 -10.48 -0.61
C GLU A 104 -3.64 -9.32 0.25
N ALA A 105 -3.70 -9.50 1.57
CA ALA A 105 -3.15 -8.55 2.52
C ALA A 105 -1.75 -9.01 2.95
N ASN A 106 -0.72 -8.34 2.46
CA ASN A 106 0.66 -8.56 2.90
C ASN A 106 0.98 -7.68 4.10
N VAL A 107 1.36 -8.29 5.21
CA VAL A 107 1.69 -7.61 6.47
C VAL A 107 3.18 -7.74 6.74
N TYR A 108 3.87 -6.60 6.83
CA TYR A 108 5.29 -6.54 7.08
C TYR A 108 5.58 -5.90 8.45
N THR A 109 6.71 -6.24 9.04
CA THR A 109 7.15 -5.60 10.29
C THR A 109 7.58 -4.15 10.04
N SER A 110 7.60 -3.33 11.09
CA SER A 110 8.06 -1.94 10.97
C SER A 110 9.58 -1.78 10.87
N PHE A 111 10.34 -2.76 11.36
CA PHE A 111 11.82 -2.79 11.30
C PHE A 111 12.36 -4.19 11.60
N GLU A 112 13.63 -4.40 11.35
CA GLU A 112 14.32 -5.66 11.56
C GLU A 112 14.56 -5.97 13.05
N SER A 113 14.29 -7.21 13.45
CA SER A 113 14.57 -7.69 14.82
C SER A 113 14.61 -9.22 14.92
N SER A 114 15.75 -9.77 15.27
CA SER A 114 15.88 -11.20 15.58
C SER A 114 14.99 -11.62 16.76
N GLY A 115 14.85 -10.73 17.75
CA GLY A 115 13.95 -10.96 18.89
C GLY A 115 12.48 -11.03 18.47
N PHE A 116 12.07 -10.26 17.47
CA PHE A 116 10.72 -10.36 16.89
C PHE A 116 10.53 -11.72 16.19
N ILE A 117 11.46 -12.12 15.32
CA ILE A 117 11.39 -13.41 14.61
C ILE A 117 11.24 -14.56 15.61
N LYS A 118 12.11 -14.57 16.63
CA LYS A 118 12.04 -15.58 17.68
C LYS A 118 10.69 -15.57 18.40
N ARG A 119 10.19 -14.41 18.82
CA ARG A 119 8.92 -14.28 19.54
C ARG A 119 7.72 -14.74 18.71
N MET A 120 7.69 -14.40 17.42
CA MET A 120 6.61 -14.85 16.51
C MET A 120 6.61 -16.37 16.36
N SER A 121 7.81 -16.99 16.32
CA SER A 121 7.95 -18.44 16.26
C SER A 121 7.55 -19.10 17.59
N ASP A 122 7.97 -18.56 18.72
CA ASP A 122 7.61 -19.06 20.07
C ASP A 122 6.08 -19.04 20.30
N LEU A 123 5.37 -18.10 19.68
CA LEU A 123 3.91 -17.95 19.77
C LEU A 123 3.12 -18.70 18.68
N ASP A 124 3.78 -19.45 17.80
CA ASP A 124 3.17 -20.07 16.61
C ASP A 124 2.40 -19.04 15.76
N ALA A 125 2.95 -17.83 15.64
CA ALA A 125 2.30 -16.68 15.04
C ALA A 125 2.86 -16.31 13.64
N ASN A 126 3.76 -17.12 13.07
CA ASN A 126 4.40 -16.84 11.78
C ASN A 126 3.41 -16.68 10.62
N LYS A 127 2.23 -17.25 10.70
CA LYS A 127 1.17 -17.11 9.69
C LYS A 127 0.56 -15.69 9.60
N TRP A 128 0.81 -14.85 10.59
CA TRP A 128 0.19 -13.52 10.67
C TRP A 128 1.01 -12.40 10.07
N TYR A 129 2.23 -12.67 9.59
CA TYR A 129 3.03 -11.70 8.83
C TYR A 129 3.65 -12.36 7.60
N ASP A 130 4.00 -11.55 6.60
CA ASP A 130 4.45 -12.03 5.30
C ASP A 130 5.93 -11.73 5.05
N GLY A 131 6.49 -10.78 5.78
CA GLY A 131 7.89 -10.44 5.68
C GLY A 131 8.36 -9.44 6.72
N MET A 132 9.65 -9.16 6.67
CA MET A 132 10.31 -8.24 7.60
C MET A 132 10.90 -7.06 6.86
N THR A 133 10.56 -5.87 7.34
CA THR A 133 11.19 -4.63 6.88
C THR A 133 12.62 -4.55 7.43
N ILE A 134 13.57 -4.30 6.55
CA ILE A 134 14.99 -4.20 6.87
C ILE A 134 15.54 -2.88 6.33
N HIS A 135 16.34 -2.18 7.15
CA HIS A 135 17.05 -0.95 6.79
C HIS A 135 18.56 -1.22 6.72
N PRO A 136 19.08 -1.77 5.61
CA PRO A 136 20.48 -2.17 5.49
C PRO A 136 21.37 -0.97 5.12
N TYR A 137 21.40 0.05 5.98
CA TYR A 137 22.38 1.12 5.83
C TYR A 137 23.79 0.59 6.00
N SER A 138 24.66 0.92 5.06
CA SER A 138 26.06 0.49 5.05
C SER A 138 26.97 1.32 5.99
N GLY A 139 26.39 2.24 6.73
CA GLY A 139 27.12 3.09 7.69
C GLY A 139 27.91 4.23 7.02
N SER A 140 28.74 4.89 7.82
CA SER A 140 29.57 6.01 7.35
C SER A 140 30.78 5.50 6.58
N VAL A 141 31.00 6.03 5.38
CA VAL A 141 32.15 5.72 4.53
C VAL A 141 33.33 6.61 4.89
N SER A 142 34.50 6.02 5.07
CA SER A 142 35.74 6.72 5.31
C SER A 142 36.40 7.19 3.99
N GLY A 143 37.49 7.93 4.07
CA GLY A 143 38.27 8.38 2.93
C GLY A 143 38.40 9.90 2.80
N GLY A 144 37.62 10.66 3.56
CA GLY A 144 37.69 12.13 3.53
C GLY A 144 37.53 12.68 2.11
N THR A 145 38.53 13.37 1.60
CA THR A 145 38.58 13.91 0.23
C THR A 145 39.20 12.97 -0.81
N ASN A 146 39.71 11.80 -0.40
CA ASN A 146 40.30 10.83 -1.32
C ASN A 146 39.22 9.96 -1.96
N ALA A 147 38.97 10.18 -3.25
CA ALA A 147 37.93 9.51 -3.99
C ALA A 147 38.11 7.99 -4.08
N ASP A 148 39.32 7.51 -4.27
CA ASP A 148 39.63 6.08 -4.38
C ASP A 148 39.38 5.36 -3.06
N THR A 149 39.82 5.93 -1.95
CA THR A 149 39.60 5.37 -0.62
C THR A 149 38.12 5.37 -0.27
N PHE A 150 37.38 6.43 -0.63
CA PHE A 150 35.94 6.49 -0.44
C PHE A 150 35.23 5.39 -1.26
N TYR A 151 35.61 5.22 -2.53
CA TYR A 151 35.06 4.20 -3.41
C TYR A 151 35.27 2.78 -2.84
N ASP A 152 36.53 2.47 -2.51
CA ASP A 152 36.92 1.17 -1.99
C ASP A 152 36.18 0.84 -0.67
N ASP A 153 36.05 1.81 0.23
CA ASP A 153 35.31 1.64 1.47
C ASP A 153 33.77 1.53 1.23
N ALA A 154 33.21 2.28 0.29
CA ALA A 154 31.80 2.19 -0.07
C ALA A 154 31.44 0.80 -0.60
N MET A 155 32.25 0.25 -1.51
CA MET A 155 32.03 -1.09 -2.05
C MET A 155 32.23 -2.17 -0.99
N LYS A 156 33.22 -2.02 -0.11
CA LYS A 156 33.43 -2.92 1.01
C LYS A 156 32.26 -2.92 2.00
N LYS A 157 31.72 -1.75 2.30
CA LYS A 157 30.56 -1.62 3.20
C LYS A 157 29.26 -2.08 2.55
N ALA A 158 29.11 -1.90 1.24
CA ALA A 158 28.00 -2.52 0.51
C ALA A 158 27.96 -4.03 0.74
N GLU A 159 29.12 -4.70 0.57
CA GLU A 159 29.24 -6.16 0.72
C GLU A 159 29.10 -6.61 2.17
N ASN A 160 29.97 -6.06 3.05
CA ASN A 160 30.19 -6.61 4.39
C ASN A 160 29.24 -6.02 5.45
N VAL A 161 28.49 -4.98 5.12
CA VAL A 161 27.51 -4.36 6.04
C VAL A 161 26.12 -4.43 5.47
N GLY A 162 25.83 -3.74 4.35
CA GLY A 162 24.49 -3.66 3.82
C GLY A 162 23.94 -5.01 3.35
N ILE A 163 24.64 -5.68 2.42
CA ILE A 163 24.22 -6.97 1.88
C ILE A 163 24.28 -8.06 2.97
N GLN A 164 25.33 -8.05 3.78
CA GLN A 164 25.51 -9.03 4.86
C GLN A 164 24.37 -8.94 5.89
N LYS A 165 23.95 -7.74 6.26
CA LYS A 165 22.81 -7.54 7.17
C LYS A 165 21.53 -8.19 6.64
N VAL A 166 21.21 -8.00 5.35
CA VAL A 166 20.01 -8.63 4.75
C VAL A 166 20.14 -10.15 4.74
N ARG A 167 21.32 -10.68 4.39
CA ARG A 167 21.57 -12.12 4.39
C ARG A 167 21.36 -12.73 5.77
N GLU A 168 21.88 -12.10 6.82
CA GLU A 168 21.72 -12.56 8.21
C GLU A 168 20.27 -12.62 8.67
N TYR A 169 19.44 -11.67 8.22
CA TYR A 169 18.01 -11.70 8.53
C TYR A 169 17.26 -12.72 7.68
N VAL A 170 17.60 -12.87 6.39
CA VAL A 170 17.00 -13.91 5.53
C VAL A 170 17.25 -15.31 6.08
N GLU A 171 18.45 -15.58 6.60
CA GLU A 171 18.78 -16.87 7.25
C GLU A 171 17.94 -17.14 8.52
N GLN A 172 17.45 -16.10 9.19
CA GLN A 172 16.63 -16.21 10.39
C GLN A 172 15.12 -16.25 10.08
N LEU A 173 14.70 -15.75 8.92
CA LEU A 173 13.28 -15.68 8.57
C LEU A 173 12.70 -17.10 8.39
N PRO A 174 11.49 -17.36 8.92
CA PRO A 174 10.78 -18.60 8.63
C PRO A 174 10.52 -18.77 7.13
N GLU A 175 10.35 -20.03 6.72
CA GLU A 175 10.01 -20.36 5.33
C GLU A 175 8.79 -19.56 4.83
N GLY A 176 8.87 -19.07 3.61
CA GLY A 176 7.83 -18.26 2.97
C GLY A 176 7.78 -16.80 3.40
N LYS A 177 8.67 -16.35 4.30
CA LYS A 177 8.78 -14.93 4.67
C LYS A 177 9.84 -14.24 3.82
N VAL A 178 9.57 -12.97 3.47
CA VAL A 178 10.44 -12.19 2.59
C VAL A 178 11.09 -11.01 3.31
N PRO A 179 12.32 -10.64 2.95
CA PRO A 179 12.91 -9.37 3.35
C PRO A 179 12.28 -8.24 2.52
N VAL A 180 11.91 -7.14 3.17
CA VAL A 180 11.41 -5.92 2.51
C VAL A 180 12.39 -4.80 2.80
N ILE A 181 13.04 -4.28 1.78
CA ILE A 181 14.00 -3.19 1.94
C ILE A 181 13.26 -1.87 1.78
N SER A 182 12.95 -1.21 2.88
CA SER A 182 12.22 0.07 2.87
C SER A 182 13.14 1.28 2.86
N GLU A 183 14.38 1.14 3.31
CA GLU A 183 15.41 2.17 3.25
C GLU A 183 16.78 1.53 3.12
N TYR A 184 17.67 2.13 2.33
CA TYR A 184 19.07 1.75 2.27
C TYR A 184 19.93 2.92 1.77
N GLY A 185 21.22 2.87 2.05
CA GLY A 185 22.19 3.88 1.63
C GLY A 185 23.51 3.78 2.35
N ILE A 186 24.40 4.72 2.04
CA ILE A 186 25.65 4.95 2.72
C ILE A 186 25.65 6.37 3.30
N PHE A 187 26.24 6.55 4.46
CA PHE A 187 26.58 7.88 4.95
C PHE A 187 27.91 8.32 4.33
N ARG A 188 28.09 9.59 4.13
CA ARG A 188 29.20 10.16 3.39
C ARG A 188 30.15 10.98 4.25
N ASN A 189 31.36 11.16 3.74
CA ASN A 189 32.34 12.09 4.26
C ASN A 189 32.71 13.19 3.25
N THR A 190 32.37 12.99 1.98
CA THR A 190 32.54 13.98 0.91
C THR A 190 31.29 14.10 0.10
N GLU A 191 31.03 15.27 -0.39
CA GLU A 191 29.79 15.68 -0.99
C GLU A 191 29.51 14.99 -2.34
N SER A 192 30.41 15.13 -3.27
CA SER A 192 30.20 14.64 -4.64
C SER A 192 30.09 13.13 -4.74
N GLN A 193 30.74 12.40 -3.86
CA GLN A 193 30.78 10.93 -3.92
C GLN A 193 29.39 10.27 -3.79
N VAL A 194 28.49 10.87 -3.01
CA VAL A 194 27.13 10.34 -2.82
C VAL A 194 26.17 10.68 -3.97
N ARG A 195 26.62 11.46 -4.93
CA ARG A 195 25.89 11.85 -6.14
C ARG A 195 26.55 11.39 -7.43
N SER A 196 27.75 10.80 -7.34
CA SER A 196 28.59 10.42 -8.46
C SER A 196 28.32 8.99 -8.95
N GLN A 197 29.11 8.56 -9.93
CA GLN A 197 29.16 7.18 -10.42
C GLN A 197 29.43 6.16 -9.31
N THR A 198 30.24 6.53 -8.31
CA THR A 198 30.46 5.69 -7.11
C THR A 198 29.14 5.26 -6.46
N HIS A 199 28.22 6.22 -6.25
CA HIS A 199 26.94 5.92 -5.61
C HIS A 199 26.00 5.12 -6.53
N ALA A 200 26.04 5.38 -7.84
CA ALA A 200 25.28 4.60 -8.81
C ALA A 200 25.71 3.12 -8.79
N LEU A 201 27.02 2.84 -8.71
CA LEU A 201 27.52 1.46 -8.62
C LEU A 201 27.24 0.81 -7.28
N TYR A 202 27.30 1.58 -6.18
CA TYR A 202 26.83 1.11 -4.88
C TYR A 202 25.38 0.64 -4.95
N ILE A 203 24.49 1.47 -5.50
CA ILE A 203 23.08 1.14 -5.68
C ILE A 203 22.88 -0.08 -6.57
N ALA A 204 23.54 -0.12 -7.74
CA ALA A 204 23.45 -1.27 -8.64
C ALA A 204 23.88 -2.58 -7.95
N LYS A 205 24.99 -2.55 -7.21
CA LYS A 205 25.51 -3.71 -6.48
C LYS A 205 24.53 -4.18 -5.38
N VAL A 206 24.05 -3.29 -4.55
CA VAL A 206 23.16 -3.70 -3.45
C VAL A 206 21.78 -4.16 -3.94
N ILE A 207 21.19 -3.49 -4.96
CA ILE A 207 19.91 -3.91 -5.52
C ILE A 207 20.02 -5.32 -6.13
N THR A 208 21.05 -5.60 -6.92
CA THR A 208 21.21 -6.93 -7.52
C THR A 208 21.28 -8.03 -6.47
N GLU A 209 21.93 -7.77 -5.34
CA GLU A 209 22.03 -8.76 -4.27
C GLU A 209 20.75 -8.84 -3.42
N TYR A 210 20.07 -7.72 -3.15
CA TYR A 210 18.81 -7.74 -2.40
C TYR A 210 17.70 -8.49 -3.14
N VAL A 211 17.64 -8.34 -4.49
CA VAL A 211 16.71 -9.13 -5.32
C VAL A 211 17.02 -10.63 -5.23
N LYS A 212 18.29 -11.02 -5.30
CA LYS A 212 18.70 -12.45 -5.13
C LYS A 212 18.37 -13.00 -3.76
N LEU A 213 18.39 -12.14 -2.73
CA LEU A 213 17.98 -12.51 -1.37
C LEU A 213 16.46 -12.56 -1.19
N GLY A 214 15.69 -12.40 -2.26
CA GLY A 214 14.24 -12.56 -2.28
C GLY A 214 13.45 -11.34 -1.87
N SER A 215 14.04 -10.13 -1.91
CA SER A 215 13.30 -8.91 -1.60
C SER A 215 12.35 -8.52 -2.74
N PRO A 216 11.02 -8.52 -2.51
CA PRO A 216 10.04 -8.09 -3.52
C PRO A 216 9.94 -6.56 -3.64
N TYR A 217 10.39 -5.82 -2.63
CA TYR A 217 10.35 -4.36 -2.58
C TYR A 217 11.68 -3.79 -2.10
N ILE A 218 12.27 -2.91 -2.88
CA ILE A 218 13.53 -2.24 -2.57
C ILE A 218 13.33 -0.75 -2.77
N GLN A 219 13.23 0.00 -1.67
CA GLN A 219 12.93 1.42 -1.67
C GLN A 219 14.17 2.21 -1.24
N LYS A 220 14.50 3.25 -2.00
CA LYS A 220 15.65 4.12 -1.71
C LYS A 220 15.18 5.34 -0.92
N HIS A 221 15.82 5.61 0.19
CA HIS A 221 15.73 6.90 0.86
C HIS A 221 16.84 7.83 0.33
N CYS A 222 16.51 8.84 -0.47
CA CYS A 222 15.20 9.28 -0.89
C CYS A 222 15.15 9.56 -2.39
N LEU A 223 13.94 9.82 -2.93
CA LEU A 223 13.78 10.14 -4.35
C LEU A 223 14.38 11.50 -4.69
N SER A 224 14.09 12.54 -3.90
CA SER A 224 14.55 13.90 -4.15
C SER A 224 14.92 14.61 -2.86
N ASP A 225 15.91 15.51 -2.95
CA ASP A 225 16.29 16.40 -1.86
C ASP A 225 17.02 17.64 -2.39
N TRP A 226 17.22 18.62 -1.51
CA TRP A 226 17.92 19.84 -1.82
C TRP A 226 19.38 19.59 -2.18
N TYR A 227 19.79 20.12 -3.32
CA TYR A 227 21.20 20.19 -3.67
C TYR A 227 21.89 21.27 -2.85
N SER A 228 23.02 20.95 -2.29
CA SER A 228 23.88 21.91 -1.65
C SER A 228 25.34 21.61 -1.94
N SER A 229 26.11 22.65 -2.15
CA SER A 229 27.54 22.58 -2.46
C SER A 229 28.45 22.71 -1.24
N GLY A 230 27.89 22.87 -0.04
CA GLY A 230 28.66 23.05 1.19
C GLY A 230 28.80 21.77 2.04
N ALA A 231 29.91 21.63 2.75
CA ALA A 231 30.15 20.49 3.64
C ALA A 231 29.13 20.39 4.78
N ASP A 232 28.61 21.52 5.25
CA ASP A 232 27.63 21.58 6.34
C ASP A 232 26.22 21.11 5.97
N SER A 233 25.96 20.96 4.68
CA SER A 233 24.67 20.58 4.13
C SER A 233 24.51 19.08 3.92
N LEU A 234 25.52 18.33 4.24
CA LEU A 234 25.60 16.91 3.92
C LEU A 234 24.83 16.05 4.94
N GLY A 235 23.52 15.90 4.74
CA GLY A 235 22.71 14.88 5.41
C GLY A 235 22.69 13.55 4.67
N PRO A 236 22.10 12.49 5.23
CA PRO A 236 21.82 11.24 4.52
C PRO A 236 21.04 11.47 3.23
N THR A 237 20.30 12.53 3.17
CA THR A 237 19.41 12.97 2.12
C THR A 237 20.13 13.42 0.84
N GLN A 238 21.39 13.86 0.92
CA GLN A 238 22.21 14.17 -0.27
C GLN A 238 22.43 12.97 -1.20
N GLN A 239 22.02 11.78 -0.79
CA GLN A 239 21.99 10.57 -1.60
C GLN A 239 20.73 10.48 -2.50
N ALA A 240 19.93 11.51 -2.59
CA ALA A 240 18.73 11.53 -3.41
C ALA A 240 19.04 11.28 -4.88
N VAL A 241 18.10 10.60 -5.53
CA VAL A 241 18.20 10.22 -6.95
C VAL A 241 18.07 11.46 -7.85
N ILE A 242 17.25 12.42 -7.40
CA ILE A 242 17.00 13.72 -8.04
C ILE A 242 17.45 14.81 -7.08
N GLN A 243 18.29 15.71 -7.56
CA GLN A 243 18.70 16.88 -6.80
C GLN A 243 17.84 18.08 -7.17
N VAL A 244 17.35 18.78 -6.15
CA VAL A 244 16.51 19.97 -6.27
C VAL A 244 17.36 21.20 -5.95
N VAL A 245 17.53 22.09 -6.91
CA VAL A 245 18.42 23.27 -6.80
C VAL A 245 17.56 24.52 -6.69
N PRO A 246 17.55 25.20 -5.54
CA PRO A 246 16.88 26.48 -5.41
C PRO A 246 17.46 27.51 -6.36
N GLN A 247 16.60 28.23 -7.08
CA GLN A 247 16.93 29.33 -7.96
C GLN A 247 16.55 30.67 -7.31
N GLU A 248 16.82 31.77 -7.99
CA GLU A 248 16.44 33.10 -7.49
C GLU A 248 14.93 33.16 -7.21
N GLY A 249 14.56 33.61 -5.99
CA GLY A 249 13.19 33.70 -5.52
C GLY A 249 12.62 32.40 -4.94
N ALA A 250 13.42 31.34 -4.80
CA ALA A 250 12.99 30.11 -4.14
C ALA A 250 12.97 30.24 -2.61
N ASP A 251 11.90 29.76 -1.98
CA ASP A 251 11.83 29.58 -0.53
C ASP A 251 11.91 28.08 -0.19
N THR A 252 13.04 27.65 0.34
CA THR A 252 13.27 26.24 0.71
C THR A 252 12.47 25.79 1.93
N LYS A 253 11.83 26.69 2.68
CA LYS A 253 11.00 26.34 3.84
C LYS A 253 9.56 26.05 3.43
N THR A 254 9.03 26.83 2.49
CA THR A 254 7.66 26.66 2.01
C THR A 254 7.58 25.80 0.74
N GLY A 255 8.68 25.68 0.01
CA GLY A 255 8.71 25.04 -1.32
C GLY A 255 8.15 25.92 -2.43
N GLU A 256 7.91 27.20 -2.16
CA GLU A 256 7.42 28.16 -3.15
C GLU A 256 8.56 28.79 -3.93
N GLY A 257 8.28 29.20 -5.18
CA GLY A 257 9.23 29.87 -6.03
C GLY A 257 9.84 28.99 -7.12
N ASN A 258 11.03 29.35 -7.58
CA ASN A 258 11.67 28.74 -8.74
C ASN A 258 12.72 27.71 -8.33
N PHE A 259 12.59 26.47 -8.82
CA PHE A 259 13.51 25.37 -8.57
C PHE A 259 13.93 24.72 -9.88
N ALA A 260 15.18 24.37 -9.99
CA ALA A 260 15.71 23.53 -11.05
C ALA A 260 15.98 22.10 -10.51
N PHE A 261 16.04 21.13 -11.42
CA PHE A 261 16.19 19.72 -11.06
C PHE A 261 17.23 19.05 -11.98
N PHE A 262 18.01 18.14 -11.43
CA PHE A 262 18.81 17.23 -12.26
C PHE A 262 18.84 15.84 -11.65
N SER A 263 18.97 14.82 -12.52
CA SER A 263 19.08 13.42 -12.11
C SER A 263 20.54 13.07 -11.85
N THR A 264 20.80 12.39 -10.73
CA THR A 264 22.12 11.81 -10.47
C THR A 264 22.36 10.56 -11.32
N PRO A 265 23.59 10.05 -11.49
CA PRO A 265 23.84 8.76 -12.12
C PRO A 265 23.05 7.61 -11.50
N SER A 266 22.71 7.69 -10.22
CA SER A 266 21.85 6.72 -9.51
C SER A 266 20.45 6.61 -10.11
N ALA A 267 19.88 7.69 -10.64
CA ALA A 267 18.58 7.68 -11.29
C ALA A 267 18.57 6.73 -12.51
N HIS A 268 19.67 6.67 -13.22
CA HIS A 268 19.80 5.81 -14.39
C HIS A 268 19.83 4.33 -14.02
N VAL A 269 20.37 3.96 -12.86
CA VAL A 269 20.29 2.57 -12.36
C VAL A 269 18.84 2.15 -12.17
N PHE A 270 18.01 3.00 -11.52
CA PHE A 270 16.58 2.73 -11.38
C PHE A 270 15.86 2.71 -12.72
N GLN A 271 16.18 3.64 -13.63
CA GLN A 271 15.63 3.67 -14.97
C GLN A 271 15.90 2.36 -15.72
N MET A 272 17.15 1.90 -15.71
CA MET A 272 17.57 0.67 -16.40
C MET A 272 16.87 -0.57 -15.82
N LEU A 273 16.80 -0.69 -14.49
CA LEU A 273 16.17 -1.83 -13.83
C LEU A 273 14.64 -1.83 -13.97
N ASN A 274 13.98 -0.67 -13.80
CA ASN A 274 12.53 -0.60 -13.85
C ASN A 274 11.94 -0.64 -15.26
N ALA A 275 12.64 -0.09 -16.25
CA ALA A 275 12.14 -0.01 -17.63
C ALA A 275 12.65 -1.13 -18.53
N GLY A 276 13.73 -1.80 -18.16
CA GLY A 276 14.45 -2.72 -19.01
C GLY A 276 14.77 -4.07 -18.39
N PHE A 277 14.02 -4.52 -17.38
CA PHE A 277 14.25 -5.81 -16.72
C PHE A 277 12.98 -6.67 -16.72
N GLY A 278 13.13 -8.01 -16.80
CA GLY A 278 12.00 -8.95 -16.84
C GLY A 278 11.38 -9.20 -15.47
N GLU A 279 10.12 -9.66 -15.48
CA GLU A 279 9.34 -9.85 -14.25
C GLU A 279 9.76 -11.08 -13.44
N ASN A 280 10.33 -12.11 -14.09
CA ASN A 280 10.68 -13.36 -13.42
C ASN A 280 12.20 -13.45 -13.25
N VAL A 281 12.66 -13.34 -12.00
CA VAL A 281 14.07 -13.50 -11.66
C VAL A 281 14.48 -14.96 -11.84
N VAL A 282 15.65 -15.17 -12.46
CA VAL A 282 16.25 -16.50 -12.66
C VAL A 282 17.66 -16.51 -12.08
N GLU A 283 18.16 -17.71 -11.80
CA GLU A 283 19.50 -17.89 -11.24
C GLU A 283 20.59 -17.35 -12.18
N ALA A 284 21.50 -16.57 -11.63
CA ALA A 284 22.71 -16.07 -12.32
C ALA A 284 23.90 -16.15 -11.37
N THR A 285 24.93 -16.87 -11.79
CA THR A 285 26.15 -17.09 -11.01
C THR A 285 27.40 -16.86 -11.87
N PHE A 286 28.53 -16.58 -11.24
CA PHE A 286 29.83 -16.55 -11.89
C PHE A 286 30.58 -17.84 -11.56
N GLU A 287 31.14 -18.52 -12.59
CA GLU A 287 32.04 -19.66 -12.37
C GLU A 287 33.34 -19.27 -11.64
N LYS A 288 33.82 -18.06 -11.94
CA LYS A 288 35.03 -17.50 -11.33
C LYS A 288 34.73 -16.13 -10.78
N GLU A 289 34.90 -15.99 -9.49
CA GLU A 289 34.81 -14.69 -8.83
C GLU A 289 36.17 -14.00 -8.87
N SER A 290 36.17 -12.71 -9.17
CA SER A 290 37.33 -11.83 -8.99
C SER A 290 37.09 -10.88 -7.83
N THR A 291 38.17 -10.50 -7.15
CA THR A 291 38.10 -9.59 -6.00
C THR A 291 39.05 -8.43 -6.18
N MET A 292 38.66 -7.28 -5.66
CA MET A 292 39.53 -6.13 -5.48
C MET A 292 40.60 -6.44 -4.40
N SER A 293 41.62 -5.61 -4.31
CA SER A 293 42.69 -5.76 -3.29
C SER A 293 42.18 -5.75 -1.86
N ASN A 294 41.04 -5.13 -1.60
CA ASN A 294 40.36 -5.09 -0.29
C ASN A 294 39.45 -6.31 0.00
N GLY A 295 39.43 -7.31 -0.90
CA GLY A 295 38.65 -8.54 -0.78
C GLY A 295 37.20 -8.46 -1.24
N VAL A 296 36.75 -7.31 -1.76
CA VAL A 296 35.40 -7.13 -2.28
C VAL A 296 35.24 -7.82 -3.64
N LYS A 297 34.14 -8.55 -3.84
CA LYS A 297 33.79 -9.13 -5.15
C LYS A 297 33.60 -8.02 -6.18
N THR A 298 34.35 -8.12 -7.30
CA THR A 298 34.30 -7.09 -8.34
C THR A 298 33.05 -7.16 -9.18
N LEU A 299 32.42 -8.32 -9.28
CA LEU A 299 31.27 -8.56 -10.15
C LEU A 299 30.02 -8.89 -9.34
N SER A 300 28.91 -8.33 -9.77
CA SER A 300 27.56 -8.74 -9.35
C SER A 300 26.69 -8.93 -10.59
N SER A 301 25.77 -9.88 -10.55
CA SER A 301 24.85 -10.16 -11.65
C SER A 301 23.44 -10.41 -11.12
N LEU A 302 22.45 -10.10 -11.96
CA LEU A 302 21.06 -10.47 -11.74
C LEU A 302 20.49 -10.83 -13.11
N ALA A 303 19.75 -11.92 -13.22
CA ALA A 303 19.09 -12.30 -14.47
C ALA A 303 17.58 -12.43 -14.29
N SER A 304 16.86 -12.15 -15.36
CA SER A 304 15.40 -12.31 -15.40
C SER A 304 14.90 -12.65 -16.79
N VAL A 305 13.65 -13.07 -16.86
CA VAL A 305 12.94 -13.36 -18.11
C VAL A 305 11.60 -12.63 -18.08
N ASP A 306 11.23 -12.00 -19.20
CA ASP A 306 9.92 -11.36 -19.35
C ASP A 306 8.86 -12.34 -19.89
N LYS A 307 7.61 -11.91 -19.94
CA LYS A 307 6.48 -12.70 -20.47
C LYS A 307 6.62 -13.07 -21.94
N LYS A 308 7.49 -12.37 -22.69
CA LYS A 308 7.78 -12.65 -24.10
C LYS A 308 8.94 -13.65 -24.25
N GLY A 309 9.55 -14.06 -23.13
CA GLY A 309 10.71 -14.93 -23.11
C GLY A 309 12.05 -14.22 -23.42
N ASN A 310 12.06 -12.88 -23.51
CA ASN A 310 13.33 -12.17 -23.58
C ASN A 310 14.09 -12.33 -22.27
N MET A 311 15.37 -12.53 -22.35
CA MET A 311 16.24 -12.69 -21.19
C MET A 311 17.00 -11.39 -20.93
N TYR A 312 17.18 -11.08 -19.67
CA TYR A 312 17.87 -9.87 -19.22
C TYR A 312 18.97 -10.28 -18.25
N VAL A 313 20.15 -9.72 -18.44
CA VAL A 313 21.29 -9.94 -17.55
C VAL A 313 21.84 -8.58 -17.14
N ALA A 314 21.62 -8.20 -15.90
CA ALA A 314 22.26 -7.05 -15.29
C ALA A 314 23.65 -7.45 -14.78
N LEU A 315 24.65 -6.67 -15.11
CA LEU A 315 26.05 -6.89 -14.79
C LEU A 315 26.63 -5.64 -14.15
N VAL A 316 27.18 -5.77 -12.96
CA VAL A 316 27.89 -4.69 -12.25
C VAL A 316 29.36 -5.04 -12.17
N ASN A 317 30.24 -4.16 -12.64
CA ASN A 317 31.67 -4.25 -12.43
C ASN A 317 32.11 -3.11 -11.50
N VAL A 318 32.46 -3.42 -10.27
CA VAL A 318 32.98 -2.44 -9.30
C VAL A 318 34.50 -2.37 -9.26
N ASP A 319 35.21 -3.09 -10.13
CA ASP A 319 36.66 -2.90 -10.26
C ASP A 319 36.92 -1.51 -10.90
N ARG A 320 37.60 -0.65 -10.17
CA ARG A 320 37.87 0.72 -10.66
C ARG A 320 39.02 0.82 -11.64
N GLU A 321 39.76 -0.28 -11.89
CA GLU A 321 40.94 -0.30 -12.71
C GLU A 321 40.83 -1.21 -13.94
N LYS A 322 40.01 -2.28 -13.85
CA LYS A 322 39.98 -3.34 -14.84
C LYS A 322 38.63 -3.52 -15.51
N ASP A 323 38.65 -3.50 -16.83
CA ASP A 323 37.55 -4.00 -17.64
C ASP A 323 37.45 -5.53 -17.48
N GLN A 324 36.23 -6.05 -17.61
CA GLN A 324 35.94 -7.48 -17.52
C GLN A 324 35.37 -8.00 -18.84
N LYS A 325 35.68 -9.26 -19.15
CA LYS A 325 35.07 -9.98 -20.26
C LYS A 325 34.19 -11.08 -19.70
N ILE A 326 32.90 -10.92 -19.87
CA ILE A 326 31.89 -11.83 -19.31
C ILE A 326 31.37 -12.70 -20.45
N MET A 327 31.60 -13.99 -20.38
CA MET A 327 30.95 -14.95 -21.25
C MET A 327 29.58 -15.31 -20.65
N LEU A 328 28.53 -15.12 -21.44
CA LEU A 328 27.16 -15.48 -21.03
C LEU A 328 26.87 -16.93 -21.49
N ASP A 329 26.80 -17.84 -20.55
CA ASP A 329 26.34 -19.20 -20.78
C ASP A 329 24.89 -19.35 -20.30
N VAL A 330 23.95 -19.43 -21.25
CA VAL A 330 22.53 -19.58 -20.94
C VAL A 330 22.16 -21.05 -21.08
N LYS A 331 22.02 -21.72 -19.93
CA LYS A 331 21.74 -23.16 -19.90
C LYS A 331 20.48 -23.54 -20.68
N GLY A 332 20.63 -24.46 -21.62
CA GLY A 332 19.53 -24.99 -22.42
C GLY A 332 19.05 -24.09 -23.55
N VAL A 333 19.72 -22.94 -23.78
CA VAL A 333 19.33 -21.99 -24.84
C VAL A 333 20.58 -21.53 -25.59
N ASP A 334 20.62 -21.76 -26.90
CA ASP A 334 21.65 -21.15 -27.75
C ASP A 334 21.29 -19.69 -28.05
N VAL A 335 22.11 -18.76 -27.58
CA VAL A 335 21.92 -17.34 -27.77
C VAL A 335 22.89 -16.76 -28.82
N SER A 336 23.67 -17.59 -29.51
CA SER A 336 24.64 -17.16 -30.54
C SER A 336 23.93 -16.45 -31.67
N GLY A 337 24.41 -15.24 -32.01
CA GLY A 337 23.90 -14.44 -33.13
C GLY A 337 22.49 -13.86 -32.93
N ARG A 338 21.85 -14.08 -31.79
CA ARG A 338 20.56 -13.44 -31.45
C ARG A 338 20.69 -11.92 -31.39
N ASP A 339 19.61 -11.22 -31.68
CA ASP A 339 19.54 -9.79 -31.47
C ASP A 339 19.62 -9.47 -29.99
N ILE A 340 20.47 -8.52 -29.64
CA ILE A 340 20.65 -8.04 -28.27
C ILE A 340 20.56 -6.52 -28.23
N GLU A 341 20.07 -6.03 -27.10
CA GLU A 341 20.17 -4.63 -26.72
C GLU A 341 21.00 -4.53 -25.44
N ILE A 342 22.03 -3.70 -25.45
CA ILE A 342 22.90 -3.48 -24.30
C ILE A 342 22.70 -2.04 -23.84
N GLN A 343 22.22 -1.85 -22.63
CA GLN A 343 22.22 -0.58 -21.95
C GLN A 343 23.45 -0.52 -21.04
N ARG A 344 24.17 0.62 -21.07
CA ARG A 344 25.40 0.82 -20.31
C ARG A 344 25.34 2.13 -19.55
N LEU A 345 25.72 2.09 -18.29
CA LEU A 345 25.99 3.26 -17.45
C LEU A 345 27.49 3.25 -17.15
N GLU A 346 28.22 4.06 -17.88
CA GLU A 346 29.68 4.16 -17.84
C GLU A 346 30.10 5.60 -17.59
N SER A 347 31.26 5.79 -16.99
CA SER A 347 31.90 7.09 -16.82
C SER A 347 33.42 6.98 -16.96
N GLU A 348 34.08 8.08 -17.16
CA GLU A 348 35.56 8.10 -17.23
C GLU A 348 36.19 7.99 -15.85
N ALA A 349 35.56 8.63 -14.86
CA ALA A 349 36.00 8.62 -13.47
C ALA A 349 34.87 8.22 -12.51
N ILE A 350 35.23 7.56 -11.42
CA ILE A 350 34.29 7.18 -10.34
C ILE A 350 33.63 8.39 -9.68
N THR A 351 34.23 9.58 -9.80
CA THR A 351 33.74 10.86 -9.27
C THR A 351 32.83 11.62 -10.24
N ASP A 352 32.63 11.10 -11.47
CA ASP A 352 31.76 11.78 -12.42
C ASP A 352 30.32 11.86 -11.91
N GLU A 353 29.77 13.07 -11.95
CA GLU A 353 28.41 13.39 -11.51
C GLU A 353 27.70 14.26 -12.54
N ASN A 354 26.40 14.23 -12.50
CA ASN A 354 25.55 15.17 -13.24
C ASN A 354 25.34 16.42 -12.42
N THR A 355 25.27 17.57 -13.08
CA THR A 355 24.99 18.89 -12.48
C THR A 355 23.96 19.62 -13.34
N LEU A 356 23.51 20.81 -12.93
CA LEU A 356 22.63 21.62 -13.79
C LEU A 356 23.31 22.01 -15.11
N GLU A 357 24.61 22.29 -15.08
CA GLU A 357 25.40 22.68 -16.25
C GLU A 357 25.73 21.48 -17.16
N THR A 358 25.85 20.30 -16.56
CA THR A 358 26.18 19.05 -17.26
C THR A 358 25.23 17.90 -16.87
N PRO A 359 23.92 18.03 -17.17
CA PRO A 359 22.91 17.10 -16.64
C PRO A 359 22.99 15.69 -17.22
N ASN A 360 23.76 15.50 -18.30
CA ASN A 360 23.91 14.23 -19.00
C ASN A 360 25.39 13.79 -19.10
N LYS A 361 26.27 14.24 -18.19
CA LYS A 361 27.67 13.82 -18.18
C LYS A 361 27.80 12.31 -18.00
N VAL A 362 26.98 11.74 -17.12
CA VAL A 362 26.81 10.30 -16.94
C VAL A 362 25.38 9.96 -17.31
N THR A 363 25.20 9.19 -18.37
CA THR A 363 23.89 8.82 -18.90
C THR A 363 23.90 7.43 -19.50
N VAL A 364 22.73 6.84 -19.70
CA VAL A 364 22.58 5.51 -20.29
C VAL A 364 22.90 5.56 -21.79
N GLN A 365 23.83 4.72 -22.21
CA GLN A 365 24.12 4.44 -23.61
C GLN A 365 23.43 3.15 -24.01
N THR A 366 22.75 3.15 -25.16
CA THR A 366 22.04 1.95 -25.64
C THR A 366 22.63 1.54 -26.99
N GLU A 367 23.02 0.28 -27.10
CA GLU A 367 23.53 -0.36 -28.31
C GLU A 367 22.61 -1.52 -28.71
N LYS A 368 22.23 -1.59 -30.00
CA LYS A 368 21.52 -2.74 -30.58
C LYS A 368 22.44 -3.46 -31.56
N THR A 369 22.66 -4.73 -31.31
CA THR A 369 23.62 -5.53 -32.09
C THR A 369 23.24 -7.01 -32.04
N LYS A 370 24.09 -7.86 -32.59
CA LYS A 370 23.97 -9.32 -32.47
C LYS A 370 24.85 -9.83 -31.31
N MET A 371 24.40 -10.90 -30.64
CA MET A 371 25.23 -11.58 -29.64
C MET A 371 26.60 -11.94 -30.25
N PRO A 372 27.70 -11.45 -29.67
CA PRO A 372 29.04 -11.68 -30.21
C PRO A 372 29.39 -13.16 -30.26
N LYS A 373 30.28 -13.53 -31.18
CA LYS A 373 30.84 -14.90 -31.23
C LYS A 373 31.52 -15.23 -29.90
N GLY A 374 31.17 -16.38 -29.36
CA GLY A 374 31.60 -16.82 -28.01
C GLY A 374 30.86 -16.14 -26.88
N GLN A 375 29.78 -15.38 -27.16
CA GLN A 375 28.84 -14.83 -26.18
C GLN A 375 29.52 -13.91 -25.15
N ILE A 376 30.59 -13.20 -25.58
CA ILE A 376 31.42 -12.35 -24.72
C ILE A 376 30.89 -10.92 -24.72
N ILE A 377 30.50 -10.45 -23.52
CA ILE A 377 30.17 -9.05 -23.25
C ILE A 377 31.37 -8.38 -22.58
N ASN A 378 31.84 -7.28 -23.17
CA ASN A 378 32.86 -6.44 -22.56
C ASN A 378 32.17 -5.49 -21.56
N LEU A 379 32.57 -5.54 -20.33
CA LEU A 379 32.06 -4.72 -19.22
C LEU A 379 33.20 -3.82 -18.75
N LYS A 380 33.04 -2.52 -18.92
CA LYS A 380 34.07 -1.55 -18.50
C LYS A 380 34.30 -1.60 -17.00
N LYS A 381 35.47 -1.10 -16.59
CA LYS A 381 35.72 -0.82 -15.16
C LYS A 381 34.65 0.14 -14.64
N HIS A 382 34.35 0.07 -13.34
CA HIS A 382 33.36 0.89 -12.65
C HIS A 382 32.10 1.20 -13.48
N SER A 383 31.46 0.15 -14.00
CA SER A 383 30.27 0.27 -14.88
C SER A 383 29.13 -0.65 -14.48
N PHE A 384 27.94 -0.29 -14.98
CA PHE A 384 26.74 -1.09 -14.88
C PHE A 384 26.15 -1.30 -16.27
N ALA A 385 25.75 -2.51 -16.61
CA ALA A 385 25.12 -2.82 -17.89
C ALA A 385 23.94 -3.76 -17.72
N ILE A 386 22.94 -3.62 -18.60
CA ILE A 386 21.88 -4.62 -18.78
C ILE A 386 21.95 -5.11 -20.22
N VAL A 387 22.10 -6.42 -20.38
CA VAL A 387 22.07 -7.11 -21.67
C VAL A 387 20.68 -7.74 -21.81
N LYS A 388 19.89 -7.24 -22.75
CA LYS A 388 18.63 -7.84 -23.16
C LYS A 388 18.90 -8.74 -24.37
N ILE A 389 18.57 -10.02 -24.24
CA ILE A 389 18.69 -11.02 -25.30
C ILE A 389 17.28 -11.29 -25.82
N LEU A 390 17.03 -10.96 -27.09
CA LEU A 390 15.72 -11.13 -27.69
C LEU A 390 15.50 -12.60 -28.05
N THR A 391 14.30 -13.10 -27.84
CA THR A 391 13.92 -14.43 -28.30
C THR A 391 13.54 -14.39 -29.78
N GLU A 392 13.78 -15.50 -30.50
CA GLU A 392 13.33 -15.63 -31.89
C GLU A 392 11.83 -15.98 -31.95
N GLU A 393 11.32 -16.64 -30.94
CA GLU A 393 9.89 -16.86 -30.80
C GLU A 393 9.23 -15.61 -30.23
N GLN A 394 8.40 -14.98 -31.03
CA GLN A 394 7.51 -13.93 -30.54
C GLN A 394 6.53 -14.58 -29.55
N VAL A 395 6.81 -14.51 -28.28
CA VAL A 395 5.75 -14.70 -27.28
C VAL A 395 4.75 -13.59 -27.56
N VAL A 396 3.65 -13.95 -28.19
CA VAL A 396 2.60 -13.00 -28.54
C VAL A 396 2.06 -12.47 -27.21
N GLU A 397 2.27 -11.17 -26.98
CA GLU A 397 1.74 -10.50 -25.79
C GLU A 397 0.23 -10.69 -25.76
N LYS A 398 -0.30 -11.10 -24.62
CA LYS A 398 -1.75 -11.28 -24.47
C LYS A 398 -2.44 -9.93 -24.36
N ALA A 399 -3.66 -9.87 -24.88
CA ALA A 399 -4.49 -8.68 -24.75
C ALA A 399 -4.76 -8.36 -23.27
N ASP A 400 -4.92 -7.08 -22.97
CA ASP A 400 -5.28 -6.59 -21.64
C ASP A 400 -6.79 -6.73 -21.40
N TYR A 401 -7.16 -7.56 -20.43
CA TYR A 401 -8.55 -7.82 -20.04
C TYR A 401 -9.04 -6.93 -18.89
N SER A 402 -8.25 -5.98 -18.43
CA SER A 402 -8.61 -5.14 -17.27
C SER A 402 -9.96 -4.46 -17.41
N LYS A 403 -10.33 -4.02 -18.62
CA LYS A 403 -11.64 -3.43 -18.91
C LYS A 403 -12.78 -4.44 -18.82
N VAL A 404 -12.56 -5.67 -19.30
CA VAL A 404 -13.55 -6.76 -19.23
C VAL A 404 -13.77 -7.12 -17.76
N ASP A 405 -12.71 -7.28 -16.99
CA ASP A 405 -12.78 -7.63 -15.57
C ASP A 405 -13.44 -6.50 -14.75
N ALA A 406 -13.17 -5.25 -15.09
CA ALA A 406 -13.85 -4.11 -14.51
C ALA A 406 -15.35 -4.09 -14.84
N ALA A 407 -15.72 -4.38 -16.09
CA ALA A 407 -17.11 -4.44 -16.51
C ALA A 407 -17.85 -5.59 -15.81
N ILE A 408 -17.24 -6.78 -15.71
CA ILE A 408 -17.80 -7.90 -14.97
C ILE A 408 -17.99 -7.57 -13.49
N SER A 409 -17.02 -6.90 -12.88
CA SER A 409 -17.09 -6.47 -11.47
C SER A 409 -18.15 -5.39 -11.20
N ALA A 410 -18.56 -4.66 -12.23
CA ALA A 410 -19.60 -3.64 -12.14
C ALA A 410 -21.03 -4.22 -12.24
N ILE A 411 -21.18 -5.52 -12.46
CA ILE A 411 -22.50 -6.16 -12.53
C ILE A 411 -23.18 -6.08 -11.15
N PRO A 412 -24.45 -5.63 -11.07
CA PRO A 412 -25.18 -5.61 -9.83
C PRO A 412 -25.22 -6.97 -9.13
N SER A 413 -24.98 -6.99 -7.83
CA SER A 413 -24.97 -8.23 -7.03
C SER A 413 -26.33 -8.91 -6.94
N ASP A 414 -27.41 -8.13 -7.00
CA ASP A 414 -28.78 -8.65 -7.04
C ASP A 414 -29.43 -8.41 -8.41
N LEU A 415 -29.48 -9.45 -9.21
CA LEU A 415 -30.14 -9.44 -10.51
C LEU A 415 -31.62 -9.84 -10.43
N SER A 416 -32.12 -10.25 -9.27
CA SER A 416 -33.50 -10.73 -9.12
C SER A 416 -34.57 -9.63 -9.33
N ILE A 417 -34.18 -8.38 -9.17
CA ILE A 417 -35.03 -7.20 -9.34
C ILE A 417 -35.20 -6.76 -10.80
N TYR A 418 -34.40 -7.31 -11.72
CA TYR A 418 -34.48 -6.98 -13.15
C TYR A 418 -35.28 -8.00 -13.94
N THR A 419 -35.72 -7.59 -15.13
CA THR A 419 -36.49 -8.48 -16.03
C THR A 419 -35.62 -9.62 -16.54
N GLU A 420 -36.22 -10.81 -16.73
CA GLU A 420 -35.50 -12.00 -17.19
C GLU A 420 -34.82 -11.77 -18.55
N GLU A 421 -35.45 -11.03 -19.45
CA GLU A 421 -34.90 -10.69 -20.77
C GLU A 421 -33.62 -9.84 -20.65
N SER A 422 -33.64 -8.79 -19.83
CA SER A 422 -32.45 -7.92 -19.67
C SER A 422 -31.30 -8.65 -18.98
N VAL A 423 -31.59 -9.51 -18.01
CA VAL A 423 -30.61 -10.39 -17.36
C VAL A 423 -30.03 -11.44 -18.31
N ALA A 424 -30.87 -12.03 -19.18
CA ALA A 424 -30.42 -12.98 -20.19
C ALA A 424 -29.44 -12.33 -21.18
N ASN A 425 -29.71 -11.09 -21.60
CA ASN A 425 -28.83 -10.34 -22.49
C ASN A 425 -27.47 -10.04 -21.81
N LEU A 426 -27.48 -9.69 -20.52
CA LEU A 426 -26.25 -9.50 -19.74
C LEU A 426 -25.44 -10.80 -19.64
N ASN A 427 -26.10 -11.93 -19.37
CA ASN A 427 -25.43 -13.23 -19.29
C ASN A 427 -24.84 -13.63 -20.63
N ALA A 428 -25.54 -13.40 -21.73
CA ALA A 428 -25.03 -13.65 -23.08
C ALA A 428 -23.77 -12.83 -23.38
N ALA A 429 -23.74 -11.56 -22.99
CA ALA A 429 -22.55 -10.71 -23.14
C ALA A 429 -21.37 -11.24 -22.31
N LYS A 430 -21.60 -11.74 -21.10
CA LYS A 430 -20.56 -12.37 -20.26
C LYS A 430 -20.02 -13.67 -20.89
N GLU A 431 -20.91 -14.53 -21.37
CA GLU A 431 -20.55 -15.82 -21.95
C GLU A 431 -19.82 -15.66 -23.30
N ALA A 432 -20.02 -14.56 -23.99
CA ALA A 432 -19.31 -14.22 -25.22
C ALA A 432 -17.85 -13.80 -25.01
N VAL A 433 -17.36 -13.66 -23.76
CA VAL A 433 -15.99 -13.29 -23.48
C VAL A 433 -15.03 -14.41 -23.81
N ILE A 434 -14.19 -14.18 -24.82
CA ILE A 434 -13.10 -15.08 -25.20
C ILE A 434 -11.84 -14.62 -24.48
N ARG A 435 -11.24 -15.48 -23.68
CA ARG A 435 -9.99 -15.24 -22.96
C ARG A 435 -8.77 -15.68 -23.78
N ASP A 436 -7.60 -15.23 -23.37
CA ASP A 436 -6.30 -15.62 -23.93
C ASP A 436 -6.00 -15.14 -25.37
N LEU A 437 -6.70 -14.14 -25.88
CA LEU A 437 -6.38 -13.50 -27.14
C LEU A 437 -5.02 -12.75 -27.06
N ASP A 438 -4.35 -12.62 -28.19
CA ASP A 438 -3.11 -11.84 -28.28
C ASP A 438 -3.39 -10.33 -28.37
N ILE A 439 -2.34 -9.51 -28.14
CA ILE A 439 -2.46 -8.04 -28.10
C ILE A 439 -2.97 -7.43 -29.42
N THR A 440 -2.79 -8.10 -30.56
CA THR A 440 -3.30 -7.63 -31.86
C THR A 440 -4.82 -7.65 -31.88
N LYS A 441 -5.44 -8.41 -30.97
CA LYS A 441 -6.88 -8.53 -30.77
C LYS A 441 -7.43 -7.63 -29.66
N GLN A 442 -6.63 -6.65 -29.16
CA GLN A 442 -7.07 -5.76 -28.09
C GLN A 442 -8.38 -5.04 -28.39
N ALA A 443 -8.61 -4.64 -29.64
CA ALA A 443 -9.86 -4.02 -30.07
C ALA A 443 -11.08 -4.96 -29.95
N GLU A 444 -10.89 -6.27 -30.11
CA GLU A 444 -11.94 -7.29 -29.91
C GLU A 444 -12.23 -7.44 -28.42
N VAL A 445 -11.21 -7.46 -27.57
CA VAL A 445 -11.33 -7.50 -26.11
C VAL A 445 -12.04 -6.25 -25.57
N ASP A 446 -11.67 -5.06 -26.07
CA ASP A 446 -12.35 -3.82 -25.69
C ASP A 446 -13.83 -3.83 -26.05
N LYS A 447 -14.22 -4.39 -27.20
CA LYS A 447 -15.63 -4.56 -27.58
C LYS A 447 -16.38 -5.52 -26.67
N MET A 448 -15.74 -6.57 -26.15
CA MET A 448 -16.35 -7.46 -25.16
C MET A 448 -16.66 -6.70 -23.87
N ALA A 449 -15.75 -5.84 -23.42
CA ALA A 449 -15.99 -4.97 -22.26
C ALA A 449 -17.14 -4.00 -22.49
N GLU A 450 -17.20 -3.36 -23.67
CA GLU A 450 -18.31 -2.47 -24.07
C GLU A 450 -19.64 -3.23 -24.13
N ALA A 451 -19.65 -4.46 -24.66
CA ALA A 451 -20.87 -5.26 -24.73
C ALA A 451 -21.45 -5.56 -23.33
N ILE A 452 -20.59 -5.92 -22.37
CA ILE A 452 -21.01 -6.12 -20.97
C ILE A 452 -21.53 -4.80 -20.37
N GLN A 453 -20.84 -3.71 -20.59
CA GLN A 453 -21.22 -2.40 -20.05
C GLN A 453 -22.58 -1.94 -20.62
N ASN A 454 -22.78 -2.08 -21.91
CA ASN A 454 -24.05 -1.77 -22.56
C ASN A 454 -25.19 -2.67 -22.03
N ALA A 455 -24.90 -3.94 -21.76
CA ALA A 455 -25.89 -4.86 -21.20
C ALA A 455 -26.24 -4.50 -19.74
N ILE A 456 -25.29 -4.00 -18.96
CA ILE A 456 -25.55 -3.48 -17.61
C ILE A 456 -26.44 -2.23 -17.67
N GLU A 457 -26.14 -1.30 -18.56
CA GLU A 457 -26.93 -0.08 -18.77
C GLU A 457 -28.35 -0.36 -19.29
N ALA A 458 -28.52 -1.48 -20.02
CA ALA A 458 -29.79 -1.94 -20.55
C ALA A 458 -30.64 -2.76 -19.56
N LEU A 459 -30.17 -2.95 -18.32
CA LEU A 459 -30.94 -3.66 -17.30
C LEU A 459 -32.25 -2.93 -16.99
N GLN A 460 -33.36 -3.63 -17.06
CA GLN A 460 -34.70 -3.09 -16.83
C GLN A 460 -35.27 -3.66 -15.53
N LEU A 461 -35.66 -2.78 -14.63
CA LEU A 461 -36.31 -3.20 -13.38
C LEU A 461 -37.65 -3.87 -13.66
N LYS A 462 -37.96 -4.91 -12.93
CA LYS A 462 -39.31 -5.51 -12.89
C LYS A 462 -40.31 -4.48 -12.39
N LYS A 463 -41.54 -4.59 -12.81
CA LYS A 463 -42.64 -3.82 -12.21
C LYS A 463 -42.92 -4.33 -10.79
N ALA A 464 -43.36 -3.45 -9.93
CA ALA A 464 -43.84 -3.81 -8.59
C ALA A 464 -45.09 -4.70 -8.72
N ASP A 465 -45.27 -5.58 -7.75
CA ASP A 465 -46.46 -6.43 -7.65
C ASP A 465 -47.63 -5.68 -7.00
N TYR A 466 -48.66 -5.45 -7.78
CA TYR A 466 -49.89 -4.77 -7.35
C TYR A 466 -50.99 -5.71 -6.87
N SER A 467 -50.73 -7.03 -6.77
CA SER A 467 -51.74 -8.02 -6.38
C SER A 467 -52.46 -7.68 -5.06
N LYS A 468 -51.73 -7.16 -4.07
CA LYS A 468 -52.31 -6.72 -2.80
C LYS A 468 -53.19 -5.48 -2.94
N VAL A 469 -52.82 -4.53 -3.78
CA VAL A 469 -53.60 -3.33 -4.09
C VAL A 469 -54.90 -3.74 -4.78
N ASP A 470 -54.81 -4.60 -5.77
CA ASP A 470 -55.95 -5.08 -6.55
C ASP A 470 -56.90 -5.91 -5.68
N ALA A 471 -56.34 -6.72 -4.77
CA ALA A 471 -57.14 -7.46 -3.80
C ALA A 471 -57.85 -6.52 -2.82
N ALA A 472 -57.14 -5.49 -2.29
CA ALA A 472 -57.76 -4.50 -1.40
C ALA A 472 -58.85 -3.71 -2.13
N LEU A 473 -58.62 -3.28 -3.36
CA LEU A 473 -59.66 -2.64 -4.18
C LEU A 473 -60.89 -3.57 -4.44
N GLY A 474 -60.64 -4.88 -4.65
CA GLY A 474 -61.68 -5.89 -4.83
C GLY A 474 -62.55 -6.13 -3.57
N ASN A 475 -61.97 -5.84 -2.39
CA ASN A 475 -62.67 -5.96 -1.09
C ASN A 475 -63.59 -4.78 -0.74
N ILE A 476 -63.61 -3.74 -1.60
CA ILE A 476 -64.47 -2.59 -1.37
C ILE A 476 -65.95 -3.00 -1.48
N PRO A 477 -66.76 -2.67 -0.45
CA PRO A 477 -68.20 -3.00 -0.45
C PRO A 477 -68.91 -2.41 -1.69
N LYS A 478 -69.70 -3.21 -2.38
CA LYS A 478 -70.44 -2.80 -3.60
C LYS A 478 -71.43 -1.68 -3.38
N ASP A 479 -72.02 -1.61 -2.15
CA ASP A 479 -72.92 -0.54 -1.76
C ASP A 479 -72.29 0.33 -0.66
N LEU A 480 -71.78 1.47 -1.04
CA LEU A 480 -71.21 2.46 -0.15
C LEU A 480 -72.27 3.42 0.42
N SER A 481 -73.51 3.37 -0.05
CA SER A 481 -74.58 4.27 0.37
C SER A 481 -74.98 4.12 1.82
N ILE A 482 -74.71 2.96 2.43
CA ILE A 482 -74.99 2.63 3.85
C ILE A 482 -73.97 3.20 4.83
N TYR A 483 -72.83 3.71 4.35
CA TYR A 483 -71.76 4.25 5.19
C TYR A 483 -71.81 5.79 5.27
N THR A 484 -71.15 6.35 6.29
CA THR A 484 -71.05 7.80 6.45
C THR A 484 -70.22 8.45 5.36
N LYS A 485 -70.64 9.66 4.89
CA LYS A 485 -69.91 10.37 3.85
C LYS A 485 -68.45 10.59 4.16
N GLU A 486 -68.12 10.84 5.44
CA GLU A 486 -66.73 11.04 5.91
C GLU A 486 -65.86 9.78 5.77
N SER A 487 -66.40 8.62 6.16
CA SER A 487 -65.64 7.36 6.05
C SER A 487 -65.50 6.91 4.60
N VAL A 488 -66.48 7.18 3.75
CA VAL A 488 -66.38 6.91 2.30
C VAL A 488 -65.38 7.88 1.64
N ALA A 489 -65.35 9.15 2.01
CA ALA A 489 -64.39 10.11 1.48
C ALA A 489 -62.92 9.67 1.72
N LYS A 490 -62.62 9.13 2.93
CA LYS A 490 -61.29 8.58 3.26
C LYS A 490 -60.94 7.34 2.43
N LEU A 491 -61.93 6.52 2.06
CA LEU A 491 -61.72 5.39 1.19
C LEU A 491 -61.44 5.87 -0.26
N GLU A 492 -62.16 6.87 -0.74
CA GLU A 492 -61.91 7.43 -2.08
C GLU A 492 -60.51 8.11 -2.12
N GLU A 493 -60.11 8.85 -1.10
CA GLU A 493 -58.76 9.42 -0.98
C GLU A 493 -57.68 8.32 -1.03
N ALA A 494 -57.86 7.21 -0.32
CA ALA A 494 -56.91 6.09 -0.38
C ALA A 494 -56.86 5.42 -1.78
N LYS A 495 -58.00 5.35 -2.50
CA LYS A 495 -58.07 4.84 -3.88
C LYS A 495 -57.35 5.78 -4.86
N GLU A 496 -57.61 7.08 -4.75
CA GLU A 496 -57.00 8.13 -5.60
C GLU A 496 -55.49 8.24 -5.39
N ALA A 497 -55.00 7.92 -4.19
CA ALA A 497 -53.59 7.93 -3.86
C ALA A 497 -52.79 6.74 -4.48
N VAL A 498 -53.46 5.81 -5.16
CA VAL A 498 -52.79 4.67 -5.82
C VAL A 498 -52.00 5.14 -7.03
N VAL A 499 -50.68 5.08 -6.94
CA VAL A 499 -49.78 5.30 -8.06
C VAL A 499 -49.49 3.96 -8.73
N ARG A 500 -49.75 3.86 -10.03
CA ARG A 500 -49.50 2.65 -10.84
C ARG A 500 -48.13 2.78 -11.56
N ASP A 501 -47.66 1.65 -12.08
CA ASP A 501 -46.44 1.55 -12.89
C ASP A 501 -45.10 1.81 -12.17
N LEU A 502 -45.09 1.70 -10.86
CA LEU A 502 -43.85 1.72 -10.08
C LEU A 502 -43.04 0.44 -10.34
N ASP A 503 -41.73 0.56 -10.23
CA ASP A 503 -40.83 -0.58 -10.32
C ASP A 503 -40.71 -1.34 -8.98
N ILE A 504 -40.07 -2.51 -9.02
CA ILE A 504 -39.94 -3.42 -7.86
C ILE A 504 -39.20 -2.79 -6.67
N THR A 505 -38.33 -1.81 -6.86
CA THR A 505 -37.63 -1.10 -5.77
C THR A 505 -38.59 -0.28 -4.91
N LYS A 506 -39.80 -0.03 -5.45
CA LYS A 506 -40.90 0.68 -4.80
C LYS A 506 -41.98 -0.26 -4.23
N GLN A 507 -41.70 -1.57 -4.14
CA GLN A 507 -42.67 -2.55 -3.64
C GLN A 507 -43.23 -2.18 -2.27
N ALA A 508 -42.39 -1.66 -1.36
CA ALA A 508 -42.82 -1.23 -0.04
C ALA A 508 -43.80 -0.04 -0.08
N GLU A 509 -43.70 0.82 -1.10
CA GLU A 509 -44.66 1.91 -1.31
C GLU A 509 -45.99 1.36 -1.82
N VAL A 510 -45.94 0.40 -2.74
CA VAL A 510 -47.13 -0.31 -3.26
C VAL A 510 -47.87 -1.06 -2.14
N ASP A 511 -47.12 -1.76 -1.29
CA ASP A 511 -47.69 -2.47 -0.14
C ASP A 511 -48.40 -1.50 0.85
N LYS A 512 -47.81 -0.33 1.10
CA LYS A 512 -48.45 0.72 1.89
C LYS A 512 -49.76 1.26 1.29
N MET A 513 -49.85 1.36 -0.04
CA MET A 513 -51.08 1.74 -0.71
C MET A 513 -52.18 0.69 -0.47
N ALA A 514 -51.84 -0.60 -0.55
CA ALA A 514 -52.75 -1.69 -0.23
C ALA A 514 -53.24 -1.63 1.24
N GLU A 515 -52.32 -1.42 2.17
CA GLU A 515 -52.62 -1.24 3.58
C GLU A 515 -53.53 -0.03 3.85
N ALA A 516 -53.29 1.08 3.16
CA ALA A 516 -54.09 2.28 3.31
C ALA A 516 -55.53 2.07 2.84
N ILE A 517 -55.74 1.37 1.72
CA ILE A 517 -57.07 1.01 1.21
C ILE A 517 -57.73 0.06 2.21
N GLN A 518 -57.04 -1.00 2.64
CA GLN A 518 -57.63 -1.97 3.58
C GLN A 518 -58.03 -1.29 4.91
N LYS A 519 -57.16 -0.42 5.43
CA LYS A 519 -57.46 0.36 6.65
C LYS A 519 -58.66 1.30 6.45
N ALA A 520 -58.80 1.90 5.27
CA ALA A 520 -59.95 2.73 4.96
C ALA A 520 -61.24 1.91 4.88
N ILE A 521 -61.18 0.70 4.32
CA ILE A 521 -62.32 -0.28 4.32
C ILE A 521 -62.70 -0.66 5.72
N ASP A 522 -61.72 -1.04 6.56
CA ASP A 522 -61.96 -1.47 7.97
C ASP A 522 -62.53 -0.32 8.83
N ASN A 523 -62.26 0.93 8.45
CA ASN A 523 -62.77 2.12 9.12
C ASN A 523 -64.11 2.66 8.57
N LEU A 524 -64.77 1.92 7.66
CA LEU A 524 -66.08 2.31 7.16
C LEU A 524 -67.13 2.26 8.28
N LYS A 525 -67.80 3.37 8.56
CA LYS A 525 -68.79 3.51 9.60
C LYS A 525 -70.17 3.53 9.00
N LYS A 526 -71.05 2.60 9.41
CA LYS A 526 -72.46 2.60 9.00
C LYS A 526 -73.19 3.81 9.56
N LYS A 527 -74.12 4.40 8.79
CA LYS A 527 -74.91 5.58 9.17
C LYS A 527 -75.68 5.41 10.49
N ALA A 528 -75.94 4.15 10.93
CA ALA A 528 -76.64 3.84 12.17
C ALA A 528 -75.74 3.84 13.44
N ASP A 529 -74.42 3.80 13.25
CA ASP A 529 -73.45 3.65 14.37
C ASP A 529 -72.91 4.99 14.89
N VAL A 530 -73.45 6.13 14.41
CA VAL A 530 -73.00 7.46 14.85
C VAL A 530 -73.88 7.97 15.96
N GLN A 531 -73.57 7.67 17.21
CA GLN A 531 -74.13 8.39 18.36
C GLN A 531 -73.42 9.72 18.56
N PRO A 532 -74.15 10.80 18.90
CA PRO A 532 -73.54 12.11 19.13
C PRO A 532 -72.80 12.11 20.46
N THR A 533 -71.54 12.45 20.48
CA THR A 533 -70.73 12.72 21.65
C THR A 533 -71.04 14.09 22.24
N PRO A 534 -71.22 14.27 23.55
CA PRO A 534 -71.35 15.60 24.17
C PRO A 534 -69.98 16.30 24.23
N ASP A 535 -70.03 17.57 23.98
CA ASP A 535 -68.98 18.56 24.22
C ASP A 535 -68.43 18.46 25.66
N ASN A 536 -67.10 18.40 25.78
CA ASN A 536 -66.41 18.96 26.91
C ASN A 536 -65.02 19.47 26.61
N LYS A 537 -64.83 20.68 27.07
CA LYS A 537 -63.68 21.58 26.92
C LYS A 537 -62.41 21.05 27.66
N PRO A 538 -61.29 21.72 27.49
CA PRO A 538 -59.96 21.11 27.51
C PRO A 538 -59.33 21.08 28.91
N ASN A 539 -58.43 20.14 29.14
CA ASN A 539 -57.48 20.31 30.21
C ASN A 539 -56.06 19.94 29.74
N ASN A 540 -55.17 20.91 29.95
CA ASN A 540 -53.74 20.83 29.75
C ASN A 540 -53.11 19.72 30.60
N SER A 541 -52.29 18.90 29.99
CA SER A 541 -51.15 18.30 30.69
C SER A 541 -50.06 17.90 29.69
N VAL A 542 -48.93 18.49 29.88
CA VAL A 542 -47.66 18.21 29.18
C VAL A 542 -47.11 16.93 29.82
N THR A 543 -46.78 15.95 28.99
CA THR A 543 -45.85 14.89 29.40
C THR A 543 -44.92 14.58 28.23
N THR A 544 -43.68 14.89 28.47
CA THR A 544 -42.50 14.51 27.73
C THR A 544 -42.36 12.99 27.70
N GLY A 545 -42.16 12.44 26.54
CA GLY A 545 -41.85 11.02 26.34
C GLY A 545 -40.93 10.83 25.16
N ASP A 546 -39.74 10.62 25.52
CA ASP A 546 -38.51 10.25 24.83
C ASP A 546 -38.72 9.21 23.71
N GLY A 547 -38.39 9.58 22.51
CA GLY A 547 -38.34 8.70 21.35
C GLY A 547 -36.92 8.62 20.87
N THR A 548 -36.20 7.65 21.40
CA THR A 548 -34.83 7.32 21.01
C THR A 548 -34.73 6.96 19.51
N MET A 549 -34.23 7.89 18.71
CA MET A 549 -33.72 7.57 17.39
C MET A 549 -32.38 6.89 17.54
N ILE A 550 -32.29 5.63 17.19
CA ILE A 550 -31.02 4.91 17.03
C ILE A 550 -30.40 5.41 15.72
N LEU A 551 -29.47 6.35 15.88
CA LEU A 551 -28.56 6.75 14.81
C LEU A 551 -27.44 5.71 14.71
N LEU A 552 -27.42 4.93 13.65
CA LEU A 552 -26.26 4.09 13.31
C LEU A 552 -25.12 5.02 12.92
N MET A 553 -24.21 5.29 13.86
CA MET A 553 -22.90 5.91 13.56
C MET A 553 -22.00 4.84 12.94
N ILE A 554 -21.74 4.97 11.65
CA ILE A 554 -20.60 4.33 11.00
C ILE A 554 -19.36 5.10 11.46
N MET A 555 -18.60 4.51 12.39
CA MET A 555 -17.29 5.02 12.77
C MET A 555 -16.31 4.76 11.62
N LEU A 556 -15.93 5.82 10.92
CA LEU A 556 -14.78 5.85 10.04
C LEU A 556 -13.53 5.94 10.93
N VAL A 557 -12.84 4.83 11.11
CA VAL A 557 -11.52 4.83 11.75
C VAL A 557 -10.52 5.30 10.69
N VAL A 558 -10.14 6.57 10.78
CA VAL A 558 -8.98 7.09 10.03
C VAL A 558 -7.73 6.62 10.76
N VAL A 559 -7.10 5.57 10.26
CA VAL A 559 -5.75 5.19 10.66
C VAL A 559 -4.78 6.10 9.91
N SER A 560 -4.29 7.13 10.59
CA SER A 560 -3.17 7.93 10.11
C SER A 560 -1.87 7.16 10.34
N GLY A 561 -1.21 6.76 9.30
CA GLY A 561 0.15 6.24 9.36
C GLY A 561 0.36 4.91 8.65
N GLY A 562 0.15 4.89 7.35
CA GLY A 562 0.55 3.78 6.49
C GLY A 562 0.12 4.08 5.07
N THR A 563 1.04 4.58 4.26
CA THR A 563 0.77 4.87 2.86
C THR A 563 0.53 3.57 2.11
N ILE A 564 -0.73 3.22 1.89
CA ILE A 564 -1.09 2.18 0.91
C ILE A 564 -1.04 2.88 -0.44
N LEU A 565 0.02 2.64 -1.20
CA LEU A 565 0.10 3.02 -2.61
C LEU A 565 -0.72 2.01 -3.42
N ILE A 566 -2.00 2.31 -3.61
CA ILE A 566 -2.76 1.75 -4.71
C ILE A 566 -2.29 2.53 -5.94
N ALA A 567 -1.57 1.87 -6.83
CA ALA A 567 -1.14 2.42 -8.10
C ALA A 567 -2.37 2.61 -9.00
N ASP A 568 -2.97 3.80 -8.94
CA ASP A 568 -3.96 4.22 -9.93
C ASP A 568 -3.24 4.71 -11.19
N LYS A 569 -3.14 3.83 -12.17
CA LYS A 569 -2.55 4.07 -13.47
C LYS A 569 -3.61 4.65 -14.39
N LYS A 570 -4.03 5.91 -14.15
CA LYS A 570 -4.79 6.66 -15.16
C LYS A 570 -4.66 8.17 -14.97
N ARG A 571 -3.82 8.79 -15.78
CA ARG A 571 -4.03 10.02 -16.55
C ARG A 571 -2.70 10.66 -16.95
N ARG A 572 -2.38 10.56 -18.23
CA ARG A 572 -2.05 11.72 -19.06
C ARG A 572 -1.69 11.25 -20.47
N ARG A 573 -2.64 11.34 -21.34
CA ARG A 573 -2.42 11.74 -22.74
C ARG A 573 -3.34 12.92 -22.95
N ASN A 574 -2.73 14.04 -23.15
CA ASN A 574 -3.09 15.20 -23.95
C ASN A 574 -2.59 16.47 -23.23
N SER A 575 -1.46 16.89 -23.60
CA SER A 575 -1.01 18.20 -24.13
C SER A 575 0.48 18.18 -24.34
#